data_f43470fe6ed4c03aa49756d557aa5916
#
_entry.id   f43470fe6ed4c03aa49756d557aa5916
#
_cell.length_a   1.000
_cell.length_b   1.000
_cell.length_c   1.000
_cell.angle_alpha   90.00
_cell.angle_beta   90.00
_cell.angle_gamma   90.00
#
_symmetry.space_group_name_H-M   'P 1'
#
loop_
_entity.id
_entity.type
_entity.pdbx_description
1 polymer ?
#
loop_
_entity_poly.entity_id
_entity_poly.type
_entity_poly.pdbx_seq_one_letter_code
_entity_poly.pdbx_strand_id
1 'polypeptide(L)'
;PTIENFFFVATPGNSFVGATALDGPRVAELIPLLSGPIFAEPGTFGFMTQPSLFGRGVGGGRTIELNVSGQDLEQILGVAGRAAGIVSGILPRSEGHQFRPIPGLELGAPEVRLVPDRLRLADAGVNAASLASTVDAYNDGLRVAEITEGADRLNLVLKGETATAIGLRTQDVGAYPVVTPSGDIVPVSALAEVVVTAGPTEIRHRDRLRTVTLEVRPSDALPLEAALDLLQREVVDALEEQGLPPGIRLSVSGTADQLSQTWNAIQINLVIALIIVFLVMAILFESFVLPLVILISVPVAAAGGVGGLALLNTYQVQPLDMLTLLGFIILVGIVVNNAILIVHQSLFHLREEGMSPVDAIEEATRNRIRPIFMSTLTSVCGMLPLVIFPGEGSELYRGLGAVVVGGLSMSAFLTLLTVPPLLRLALVAPEQEDKAPAPVASPAE
;
A
#
# COMPACT_ATOMS: atom_id res chain seq x y z
N PRO A 1 15.29 24.63 -3.45
CA PRO A 1 14.85 24.43 -2.06
C PRO A 1 16.07 24.29 -1.15
N THR A 2 16.01 24.88 0.04
CA THR A 2 17.09 24.80 1.03
C THR A 2 16.91 23.53 1.83
N ILE A 3 17.97 22.73 1.96
CA ILE A 3 18.00 21.54 2.80
C ILE A 3 18.17 22.00 4.25
N GLU A 4 17.29 21.57 5.13
CA GLU A 4 17.37 21.83 6.57
C GLU A 4 18.25 20.77 7.25
N ASN A 5 17.94 19.50 7.02
CA ASN A 5 18.70 18.38 7.57
C ASN A 5 19.04 17.39 6.48
N PHE A 6 20.20 16.80 6.62
CA PHE A 6 20.70 15.75 5.74
C PHE A 6 21.32 14.64 6.58
N PHE A 7 21.02 13.40 6.26
CA PHE A 7 21.67 12.26 6.87
C PHE A 7 22.02 11.20 5.82
N PHE A 8 23.10 10.50 6.09
CA PHE A 8 23.60 9.43 5.25
C PHE A 8 23.93 8.22 6.12
N VAL A 9 23.42 7.06 5.74
CA VAL A 9 23.71 5.78 6.38
C VAL A 9 24.23 4.84 5.32
N ALA A 10 25.42 4.31 5.52
CA ALA A 10 26.02 3.30 4.65
C ALA A 10 26.18 1.99 5.40
N THR A 11 25.72 0.92 4.79
CA THR A 11 25.92 -0.46 5.24
C THR A 11 26.52 -1.25 4.08
N PRO A 12 27.17 -2.40 4.33
CA PRO A 12 27.67 -3.23 3.25
C PRO A 12 26.57 -3.58 2.24
N GLY A 13 26.76 -3.14 0.99
CA GLY A 13 25.80 -3.40 -0.10
C GLY A 13 24.57 -2.49 -0.16
N ASN A 14 24.35 -1.60 0.81
CA ASN A 14 23.21 -0.67 0.78
C ASN A 14 23.55 0.67 1.42
N SER A 15 23.13 1.76 0.80
CA SER A 15 23.23 3.09 1.38
C SER A 15 21.88 3.78 1.38
N PHE A 16 21.62 4.55 2.42
CA PHE A 16 20.38 5.29 2.60
C PHE A 16 20.68 6.77 2.85
N VAL A 17 20.06 7.63 2.04
CA VAL A 17 20.20 9.07 2.12
C VAL A 17 18.83 9.67 2.43
N GLY A 18 18.76 10.57 3.39
CA GLY A 18 17.55 11.33 3.67
C GLY A 18 17.85 12.82 3.78
N ALA A 19 16.92 13.63 3.31
CA ALA A 19 16.97 15.08 3.40
C ALA A 19 15.59 15.64 3.75
N THR A 20 15.56 16.66 4.63
CA THR A 20 14.37 17.46 4.89
C THR A 20 14.55 18.86 4.29
N ALA A 21 13.47 19.40 3.71
CA ALA A 21 13.47 20.77 3.21
C ALA A 21 13.08 21.74 4.32
N LEU A 22 13.69 22.93 4.34
CA LEU A 22 13.29 24.02 5.24
C LEU A 22 11.85 24.47 4.95
N ASP A 23 11.42 24.36 3.70
CA ASP A 23 10.08 24.68 3.23
C ASP A 23 9.38 23.36 2.85
N GLY A 24 8.54 22.82 3.76
CA GLY A 24 7.88 21.51 3.64
C GLY A 24 7.13 21.32 2.32
N PRO A 25 6.26 22.26 1.86
CA PRO A 25 5.56 22.16 0.58
C PRO A 25 6.45 21.99 -0.64
N ARG A 26 7.72 22.40 -0.56
CA ARG A 26 8.68 22.34 -1.67
C ARG A 26 9.63 21.14 -1.60
N VAL A 27 9.43 20.20 -0.68
CA VAL A 27 10.30 19.03 -0.51
C VAL A 27 10.38 18.18 -1.78
N ALA A 28 9.32 18.09 -2.57
CA ALA A 28 9.29 17.36 -3.84
C ALA A 28 10.35 17.86 -4.86
N GLU A 29 10.75 19.13 -4.79
CA GLU A 29 11.79 19.70 -5.65
C GLU A 29 13.20 19.16 -5.35
N LEU A 30 13.39 18.51 -4.18
CA LEU A 30 14.65 17.83 -3.84
C LEU A 30 14.83 16.51 -4.60
N ILE A 31 13.74 15.86 -5.03
CA ILE A 31 13.79 14.56 -5.71
C ILE A 31 14.66 14.62 -6.97
N PRO A 32 14.43 15.51 -7.95
CA PRO A 32 15.27 15.57 -9.15
C PRO A 32 16.72 15.99 -8.86
N LEU A 33 16.95 16.83 -7.84
CA LEU A 33 18.29 17.29 -7.47
C LEU A 33 19.15 16.16 -6.89
N LEU A 34 18.56 15.29 -6.07
CA LEU A 34 19.28 14.21 -5.40
C LEU A 34 19.31 12.93 -6.25
N SER A 35 18.36 12.72 -7.15
CA SER A 35 18.35 11.55 -8.04
C SER A 35 19.45 11.59 -9.11
N GLY A 36 19.82 12.78 -9.59
CA GLY A 36 20.86 12.94 -10.62
C GLY A 36 22.18 12.28 -10.24
N PRO A 37 22.79 12.60 -9.11
CA PRO A 37 24.03 11.94 -8.64
C PRO A 37 23.91 10.43 -8.46
N ILE A 38 22.75 9.93 -7.98
CA ILE A 38 22.50 8.50 -7.77
C ILE A 38 22.51 7.75 -9.12
N PHE A 39 21.91 8.33 -10.16
CA PHE A 39 21.87 7.72 -11.48
C PHE A 39 23.18 7.82 -12.24
N ALA A 40 24.03 8.76 -11.87
CA ALA A 40 25.35 8.94 -12.48
C ALA A 40 26.39 7.93 -11.99
N GLU A 41 26.17 7.29 -10.82
CA GLU A 41 27.11 6.34 -10.24
C GLU A 41 26.95 4.96 -10.87
N PRO A 42 28.00 4.43 -11.55
CA PRO A 42 27.95 3.12 -12.21
C PRO A 42 27.73 1.98 -11.21
N GLY A 43 26.89 1.02 -11.57
CA GLY A 43 26.63 -0.17 -10.74
C GLY A 43 25.72 0.07 -9.53
N THR A 44 25.19 1.27 -9.35
CA THR A 44 24.23 1.56 -8.30
C THR A 44 22.79 1.53 -8.81
N PHE A 45 21.91 0.99 -7.99
CA PHE A 45 20.47 1.03 -8.20
C PHE A 45 19.84 1.76 -7.03
N GLY A 46 19.18 2.85 -7.31
CA GLY A 46 18.50 3.61 -6.26
C GLY A 46 17.35 4.43 -6.80
N PHE A 47 16.48 4.87 -5.92
CA PHE A 47 15.47 5.86 -6.25
C PHE A 47 15.18 6.77 -5.07
N MET A 48 14.88 8.02 -5.40
CA MET A 48 14.42 8.99 -4.43
C MET A 48 12.90 8.98 -4.37
N THR A 49 12.37 9.00 -3.17
CA THR A 49 10.93 9.05 -2.93
C THR A 49 10.64 9.90 -1.72
N GLN A 50 9.55 10.62 -1.75
CA GLN A 50 8.99 11.24 -0.57
C GLN A 50 8.22 10.16 0.19
N PRO A 51 8.62 9.81 1.43
CA PRO A 51 7.90 8.81 2.21
C PRO A 51 6.53 9.35 2.61
N SER A 52 5.52 8.47 2.61
CA SER A 52 4.22 8.79 3.19
C SER A 52 4.32 8.88 4.71
N LEU A 53 3.58 9.81 5.32
CA LEU A 53 3.48 9.96 6.77
C LEU A 53 2.94 8.71 7.47
N PHE A 54 2.17 7.89 6.77
CA PHE A 54 1.59 6.64 7.30
C PHE A 54 2.36 5.38 6.90
N GLY A 55 3.63 5.51 6.52
CA GLY A 55 4.47 4.38 6.15
C GLY A 55 4.18 3.84 4.74
N ARG A 56 4.76 2.67 4.42
CA ARG A 56 4.71 2.08 3.08
C ARG A 56 3.31 1.57 2.66
N GLY A 57 2.36 1.48 3.59
CA GLY A 57 1.06 0.84 3.36
C GLY A 57 -0.14 1.77 3.16
N VAL A 58 -0.04 3.06 3.47
CA VAL A 58 -1.19 3.99 3.44
C VAL A 58 -0.85 5.20 2.58
N GLY A 59 -1.39 5.24 1.39
CA GLY A 59 -1.40 6.43 0.53
C GLY A 59 -0.08 6.82 -0.16
N GLY A 60 0.99 6.03 -0.05
CA GLY A 60 2.28 6.59 -0.37
C GLY A 60 3.22 5.76 -1.21
N GLY A 61 2.83 5.15 -2.29
CA GLY A 61 3.85 4.55 -3.13
C GLY A 61 3.30 3.97 -4.42
N ARG A 62 3.74 4.51 -5.54
CA ARG A 62 3.53 3.92 -6.86
C ARG A 62 4.56 2.81 -7.09
N THR A 63 4.70 1.89 -6.12
CA THR A 63 5.70 0.82 -6.20
C THR A 63 5.03 -0.51 -6.54
N ILE A 64 5.51 -1.15 -7.58
CA ILE A 64 5.15 -2.49 -8.00
C ILE A 64 6.31 -3.40 -7.62
N GLU A 65 6.04 -4.51 -6.97
CA GLU A 65 7.01 -5.51 -6.59
C GLU A 65 6.85 -6.74 -7.48
N LEU A 66 7.81 -6.98 -8.35
CA LEU A 66 7.92 -8.22 -9.10
C LEU A 66 8.80 -9.18 -8.30
N ASN A 67 8.21 -10.23 -7.76
CA ASN A 67 8.89 -11.22 -6.93
C ASN A 67 9.24 -12.46 -7.74
N VAL A 68 10.51 -12.83 -7.70
CA VAL A 68 11.03 -14.08 -8.25
C VAL A 68 11.37 -14.98 -7.08
N SER A 69 10.59 -16.03 -6.86
CA SER A 69 10.69 -16.90 -5.70
C SER A 69 11.02 -18.33 -6.09
N GLY A 70 11.83 -19.01 -5.26
CA GLY A 70 12.21 -20.41 -5.51
C GLY A 70 13.08 -20.98 -4.40
N GLN A 71 13.63 -22.18 -4.63
CA GLN A 71 14.53 -22.85 -3.68
C GLN A 71 16.00 -22.56 -3.98
N ASP A 72 16.36 -22.51 -5.24
CA ASP A 72 17.73 -22.32 -5.73
C ASP A 72 18.00 -20.85 -6.05
N LEU A 73 18.94 -20.25 -5.32
CA LEU A 73 19.28 -18.83 -5.44
C LEU A 73 19.90 -18.47 -6.80
N GLU A 74 20.72 -19.33 -7.38
CA GLU A 74 21.33 -19.09 -8.70
C GLU A 74 20.27 -19.01 -9.79
N GLN A 75 19.29 -19.93 -9.77
CA GLN A 75 18.18 -19.92 -10.72
C GLN A 75 17.30 -18.69 -10.52
N ILE A 76 17.03 -18.29 -9.26
CA ILE A 76 16.27 -17.06 -8.94
C ILE A 76 16.99 -15.85 -9.53
N LEU A 77 18.31 -15.71 -9.28
CA LEU A 77 19.11 -14.59 -9.80
C LEU A 77 19.13 -14.55 -11.34
N GLY A 78 19.25 -15.73 -11.99
CA GLY A 78 19.20 -15.82 -13.44
C GLY A 78 17.86 -15.37 -14.04
N VAL A 79 16.74 -15.74 -13.41
CA VAL A 79 15.39 -15.30 -13.84
C VAL A 79 15.18 -13.84 -13.51
N ALA A 80 15.58 -13.39 -12.31
CA ALA A 80 15.48 -11.98 -11.91
C ALA A 80 16.30 -11.05 -12.82
N GLY A 81 17.49 -11.50 -13.24
CA GLY A 81 18.32 -10.77 -14.20
C GLY A 81 17.64 -10.61 -15.57
N ARG A 82 17.01 -11.67 -16.10
CA ARG A 82 16.22 -11.60 -17.34
C ARG A 82 15.02 -10.65 -17.19
N ALA A 83 14.29 -10.77 -16.07
CA ALA A 83 13.18 -9.89 -15.75
C ALA A 83 13.61 -8.41 -15.68
N ALA A 84 14.74 -8.11 -15.00
CA ALA A 84 15.29 -6.76 -14.92
C ALA A 84 15.70 -6.21 -16.30
N GLY A 85 16.23 -7.07 -17.18
CA GLY A 85 16.55 -6.72 -18.57
C GLY A 85 15.29 -6.29 -19.34
N ILE A 86 14.20 -7.05 -19.24
CA ILE A 86 12.93 -6.72 -19.90
C ILE A 86 12.36 -5.42 -19.29
N VAL A 87 12.30 -5.31 -17.95
CA VAL A 87 11.82 -4.11 -17.26
C VAL A 87 12.57 -2.86 -17.71
N SER A 88 13.90 -2.93 -17.85
CA SER A 88 14.69 -1.78 -18.31
C SER A 88 14.39 -1.37 -19.76
N GLY A 89 13.93 -2.30 -20.59
CA GLY A 89 13.52 -2.06 -21.97
C GLY A 89 12.13 -1.41 -22.09
N ILE A 90 11.14 -1.89 -21.30
CA ILE A 90 9.75 -1.42 -21.37
C ILE A 90 9.50 -0.17 -20.50
N LEU A 91 10.29 0.01 -19.43
CA LEU A 91 10.20 1.14 -18.50
C LEU A 91 11.57 1.83 -18.39
N PRO A 92 12.00 2.56 -19.41
CA PRO A 92 13.33 3.16 -19.45
C PRO A 92 13.45 4.31 -18.42
N ARG A 93 14.62 4.42 -17.81
CA ARG A 93 14.92 5.48 -16.83
C ARG A 93 14.84 6.88 -17.45
N SER A 94 15.07 7.02 -18.74
CA SER A 94 14.95 8.28 -19.48
C SER A 94 13.55 8.90 -19.44
N GLU A 95 12.53 8.07 -19.22
CA GLU A 95 11.12 8.50 -19.08
C GLU A 95 10.71 8.71 -17.61
N GLY A 96 11.67 8.71 -16.68
CA GLY A 96 11.43 8.90 -15.26
C GLY A 96 11.00 7.64 -14.50
N HIS A 97 11.03 6.48 -15.16
CA HIS A 97 10.80 5.19 -14.49
C HIS A 97 12.02 4.79 -13.67
N GLN A 98 11.79 4.12 -12.55
CA GLN A 98 12.85 3.68 -11.64
C GLN A 98 12.61 2.22 -11.28
N PHE A 99 13.67 1.45 -11.18
CA PHE A 99 13.60 0.11 -10.63
C PHE A 99 14.89 -0.23 -9.88
N ARG A 100 14.77 -1.10 -8.88
CA ARG A 100 15.91 -1.67 -8.16
C ARG A 100 15.66 -3.12 -7.79
N PRO A 101 16.66 -3.98 -7.89
CA PRO A 101 16.60 -5.32 -7.33
C PRO A 101 16.89 -5.29 -5.83
N ILE A 102 16.21 -6.15 -5.06
CA ILE A 102 16.40 -6.34 -3.63
C ILE A 102 16.47 -7.85 -3.34
N PRO A 103 17.56 -8.33 -2.76
CA PRO A 103 18.74 -7.63 -2.25
C PRO A 103 19.73 -7.20 -3.33
N GLY A 104 19.68 -7.78 -4.52
CA GLY A 104 20.56 -7.53 -5.67
C GLY A 104 20.39 -8.63 -6.71
N LEU A 105 21.03 -8.49 -7.87
CA LEU A 105 21.02 -9.46 -8.96
C LEU A 105 22.29 -10.32 -9.01
N GLU A 106 23.25 -10.02 -8.15
CA GLU A 106 24.56 -10.70 -8.13
C GLU A 106 24.90 -11.15 -6.70
N LEU A 107 25.69 -12.20 -6.62
CA LEU A 107 26.36 -12.59 -5.38
C LEU A 107 27.55 -11.65 -5.19
N GLY A 108 27.32 -10.52 -4.51
CA GLY A 108 28.28 -9.42 -4.44
C GLY A 108 29.11 -9.36 -3.16
N ALA A 109 28.75 -10.12 -2.11
CA ALA A 109 29.51 -10.12 -0.87
C ALA A 109 30.69 -11.09 -0.95
N PRO A 110 31.94 -10.63 -0.75
CA PRO A 110 33.05 -11.56 -0.60
C PRO A 110 32.84 -12.43 0.65
N GLU A 111 32.80 -13.73 0.45
CA GLU A 111 32.65 -14.73 1.51
C GLU A 111 33.92 -15.57 1.62
N VAL A 112 34.44 -15.70 2.82
CA VAL A 112 35.54 -16.61 3.11
C VAL A 112 34.96 -17.90 3.69
N ARG A 113 35.07 -18.98 2.95
CA ARG A 113 34.58 -20.29 3.36
C ARG A 113 35.76 -21.17 3.77
N LEU A 114 35.69 -21.70 4.98
CA LEU A 114 36.64 -22.71 5.44
C LEU A 114 36.04 -24.10 5.20
N VAL A 115 36.74 -24.90 4.40
CA VAL A 115 36.37 -26.29 4.12
C VAL A 115 37.28 -27.20 4.94
N PRO A 116 36.81 -27.78 6.05
CA PRO A 116 37.64 -28.64 6.91
C PRO A 116 38.07 -29.91 6.18
N ASP A 117 39.38 -30.23 6.22
CA ASP A 117 39.90 -31.51 5.75
C ASP A 117 39.79 -32.54 6.87
N ARG A 118 38.92 -33.55 6.71
CA ARG A 118 38.64 -34.53 7.73
C ARG A 118 39.84 -35.37 8.12
N LEU A 119 40.75 -35.69 7.19
CA LEU A 119 41.96 -36.46 7.45
C LEU A 119 42.95 -35.66 8.26
N ARG A 120 43.23 -34.42 7.85
CA ARG A 120 44.16 -33.51 8.55
C ARG A 120 43.62 -33.16 9.95
N LEU A 121 42.33 -32.96 10.12
CA LEU A 121 41.72 -32.78 11.43
C LEU A 121 41.90 -34.00 12.34
N ALA A 122 41.67 -35.22 11.79
CA ALA A 122 41.87 -36.46 12.56
C ALA A 122 43.32 -36.68 12.95
N ASP A 123 44.27 -36.42 12.02
CA ASP A 123 45.69 -36.55 12.29
C ASP A 123 46.19 -35.55 13.36
N ALA A 124 45.63 -34.36 13.39
CA ALA A 124 45.92 -33.34 14.40
C ALA A 124 45.16 -33.52 15.70
N GLY A 125 44.21 -34.46 15.76
CA GLY A 125 43.31 -34.70 16.92
C GLY A 125 42.33 -33.53 17.16
N VAL A 126 42.11 -32.64 16.19
CA VAL A 126 41.25 -31.48 16.28
C VAL A 126 39.88 -31.82 15.69
N ASN A 127 38.80 -31.45 16.38
CA ASN A 127 37.47 -31.61 15.81
C ASN A 127 37.01 -30.31 15.10
N ALA A 128 36.04 -30.45 14.21
CA ALA A 128 35.54 -29.30 13.43
C ALA A 128 34.91 -28.18 14.29
N ALA A 129 34.33 -28.57 15.47
CA ALA A 129 33.75 -27.56 16.37
C ALA A 129 34.84 -26.74 17.06
N SER A 130 35.97 -27.36 17.46
CA SER A 130 37.11 -26.63 18.02
C SER A 130 37.75 -25.69 16.98
N LEU A 131 37.86 -26.14 15.73
CA LEU A 131 38.32 -25.29 14.63
C LEU A 131 37.40 -24.08 14.44
N ALA A 132 36.07 -24.30 14.38
CA ALA A 132 35.09 -23.24 14.25
C ALA A 132 35.15 -22.23 15.39
N SER A 133 35.19 -22.75 16.67
CA SER A 133 35.28 -21.86 17.84
C SER A 133 36.55 -21.01 17.86
N THR A 134 37.67 -21.57 17.37
CA THR A 134 38.93 -20.83 17.25
C THR A 134 38.80 -19.70 16.21
N VAL A 135 38.22 -20.03 15.05
CA VAL A 135 38.02 -19.01 13.99
C VAL A 135 37.05 -17.91 14.46
N ASP A 136 35.94 -18.29 15.13
CA ASP A 136 34.99 -17.32 15.70
C ASP A 136 35.67 -16.38 16.70
N ALA A 137 36.54 -16.93 17.57
CA ALA A 137 37.26 -16.12 18.56
C ALA A 137 38.18 -15.08 17.89
N TYR A 138 38.80 -15.41 16.74
CA TYR A 138 39.68 -14.48 16.02
C TYR A 138 38.92 -13.54 15.08
N ASN A 139 37.75 -13.92 14.61
CA ASN A 139 36.97 -13.12 13.66
C ASN A 139 35.92 -12.22 14.36
N ASP A 140 34.87 -12.82 14.92
CA ASP A 140 33.73 -12.07 15.50
C ASP A 140 33.81 -11.98 17.03
N GLY A 141 34.56 -12.88 17.65
CA GLY A 141 34.62 -13.08 19.07
C GLY A 141 33.69 -14.18 19.56
N LEU A 142 34.24 -15.06 20.40
CA LEU A 142 33.53 -16.19 21.00
C LEU A 142 32.94 -15.79 22.36
N ARG A 143 31.62 -15.89 22.51
CA ARG A 143 30.99 -15.75 23.83
C ARG A 143 31.28 -16.95 24.67
N VAL A 144 32.11 -16.76 25.72
CA VAL A 144 32.57 -17.87 26.59
C VAL A 144 31.76 -17.99 27.88
N ALA A 145 31.22 -16.87 28.38
CA ALA A 145 30.45 -16.87 29.63
C ALA A 145 29.54 -15.64 29.70
N GLU A 146 28.69 -15.63 30.71
CA GLU A 146 27.89 -14.49 31.12
C GLU A 146 28.24 -14.15 32.57
N ILE A 147 28.56 -12.91 32.86
CA ILE A 147 28.85 -12.41 34.20
C ILE A 147 27.78 -11.43 34.64
N THR A 148 27.47 -11.43 35.93
CA THR A 148 26.50 -10.50 36.50
C THR A 148 27.26 -9.42 37.26
N GLU A 149 27.07 -8.18 36.92
CA GLU A 149 27.61 -7.00 37.58
C GLU A 149 26.44 -6.14 38.12
N GLY A 150 26.18 -6.25 39.40
CA GLY A 150 25.01 -5.60 40.02
C GLY A 150 23.70 -6.19 39.51
N ALA A 151 22.89 -5.42 38.81
CA ALA A 151 21.63 -5.82 38.20
C ALA A 151 21.79 -6.23 36.72
N ASP A 152 22.92 -5.96 36.12
CA ASP A 152 23.15 -6.16 34.66
C ASP A 152 23.86 -7.49 34.37
N ARG A 153 23.47 -8.13 33.29
CA ARG A 153 24.11 -9.31 32.73
C ARG A 153 25.00 -8.91 31.55
N LEU A 154 26.29 -9.17 31.69
CA LEU A 154 27.30 -8.84 30.69
C LEU A 154 27.83 -10.12 30.03
N ASN A 155 27.94 -10.10 28.71
CA ASN A 155 28.56 -11.20 27.97
C ASN A 155 30.07 -11.09 28.04
N LEU A 156 30.73 -12.15 28.50
CA LEU A 156 32.18 -12.27 28.40
C LEU A 156 32.53 -12.85 27.02
N VAL A 157 33.19 -12.03 26.21
CA VAL A 157 33.55 -12.37 24.83
C VAL A 157 35.07 -12.45 24.70
N LEU A 158 35.55 -13.61 24.26
CA LEU A 158 36.97 -13.84 23.93
C LEU A 158 37.20 -13.36 22.49
N LYS A 159 38.08 -12.39 22.28
CA LYS A 159 38.44 -11.87 20.97
C LYS A 159 39.94 -11.94 20.75
N GLY A 160 40.34 -12.35 19.54
CA GLY A 160 41.74 -12.19 19.09
C GLY A 160 42.06 -10.71 18.84
N GLU A 161 43.34 -10.35 18.95
CA GLU A 161 43.81 -8.98 18.74
C GLU A 161 43.46 -8.45 17.33
N THR A 162 43.46 -9.32 16.33
CA THR A 162 43.09 -9.04 14.94
C THR A 162 41.58 -8.75 14.72
N ALA A 163 40.69 -9.23 15.61
CA ALA A 163 39.25 -9.01 15.50
C ALA A 163 38.84 -7.53 15.70
N THR A 164 39.75 -6.69 16.14
CA THR A 164 39.52 -5.26 16.34
C THR A 164 39.99 -4.41 15.15
N ALA A 165 40.74 -4.99 14.20
CA ALA A 165 41.27 -4.27 13.04
C ALA A 165 40.22 -4.18 11.92
N ILE A 166 39.84 -2.95 11.57
CA ILE A 166 39.01 -2.68 10.38
C ILE A 166 39.80 -3.12 9.14
N GLY A 167 39.39 -4.22 8.51
CA GLY A 167 39.99 -4.72 7.27
C GLY A 167 40.69 -6.06 7.40
N LEU A 168 40.04 -7.08 7.94
CA LEU A 168 40.50 -8.47 7.83
C LEU A 168 40.77 -8.84 6.38
N ARG A 169 42.04 -9.12 6.09
CA ARG A 169 42.42 -9.65 4.79
C ARG A 169 42.14 -11.16 4.78
N THR A 170 41.58 -11.66 3.69
CA THR A 170 41.31 -13.09 3.49
C THR A 170 42.52 -13.98 3.80
N GLN A 171 43.71 -13.46 3.63
CA GLN A 171 44.98 -14.14 3.90
C GLN A 171 45.23 -14.39 5.40
N ASP A 172 44.66 -13.59 6.28
CA ASP A 172 44.87 -13.66 7.73
C ASP A 172 44.12 -14.83 8.35
N VAL A 173 42.96 -15.22 7.80
CA VAL A 173 42.11 -16.32 8.31
C VAL A 173 42.86 -17.66 8.29
N GLY A 174 43.61 -17.92 7.23
CA GLY A 174 44.44 -19.13 7.10
C GLY A 174 45.57 -19.23 8.10
N ALA A 175 46.03 -18.09 8.64
CA ALA A 175 47.15 -18.01 9.57
C ALA A 175 46.74 -18.12 11.05
N TYR A 176 45.43 -18.12 11.38
CA TYR A 176 44.98 -18.22 12.79
C TYR A 176 45.52 -19.47 13.46
N PRO A 177 46.06 -19.36 14.67
CA PRO A 177 46.65 -20.49 15.41
C PRO A 177 45.56 -21.34 16.02
N VAL A 178 45.60 -22.63 15.76
CA VAL A 178 44.71 -23.66 16.37
C VAL A 178 45.59 -24.51 17.30
N VAL A 179 45.20 -24.66 18.56
CA VAL A 179 45.89 -25.48 19.52
C VAL A 179 45.36 -26.92 19.41
N THR A 180 46.27 -27.85 19.18
CA THR A 180 45.95 -29.31 19.16
C THR A 180 45.86 -29.86 20.57
N PRO A 181 45.24 -31.04 20.79
CA PRO A 181 45.22 -31.71 22.09
C PRO A 181 46.61 -32.10 22.60
N SER A 182 47.61 -32.26 21.73
CA SER A 182 48.99 -32.50 22.08
C SER A 182 49.71 -31.26 22.60
N GLY A 183 49.10 -30.06 22.44
CA GLY A 183 49.70 -28.77 22.80
C GLY A 183 50.46 -28.07 21.67
N ASP A 184 50.49 -28.66 20.49
CA ASP A 184 51.14 -28.05 19.33
C ASP A 184 50.21 -26.94 18.73
N ILE A 185 50.83 -25.92 18.13
CA ILE A 185 50.10 -24.85 17.47
C ILE A 185 50.24 -25.03 15.95
N VAL A 186 49.10 -25.22 15.27
CA VAL A 186 49.05 -25.35 13.82
C VAL A 186 48.16 -24.24 13.20
N PRO A 187 48.50 -23.72 12.03
CA PRO A 187 47.65 -22.74 11.39
C PRO A 187 46.37 -23.37 10.81
N VAL A 188 45.27 -22.58 10.73
CA VAL A 188 43.98 -23.00 10.12
C VAL A 188 44.20 -23.59 8.72
N SER A 189 45.08 -23.02 7.91
CA SER A 189 45.39 -23.51 6.55
C SER A 189 45.98 -24.93 6.52
N ALA A 190 46.56 -25.40 7.62
CA ALA A 190 47.00 -26.80 7.73
C ALA A 190 45.83 -27.79 7.95
N LEU A 191 44.69 -27.33 8.47
CA LEU A 191 43.53 -28.13 8.86
C LEU A 191 42.32 -27.96 7.93
N ALA A 192 42.25 -26.85 7.21
CA ALA A 192 41.15 -26.51 6.32
C ALA A 192 41.63 -25.77 5.07
N GLU A 193 40.92 -25.89 4.00
CA GLU A 193 41.10 -25.07 2.79
C GLU A 193 40.34 -23.75 2.95
N VAL A 194 41.01 -22.65 2.67
CA VAL A 194 40.42 -21.30 2.69
C VAL A 194 40.01 -20.96 1.27
N VAL A 195 38.70 -20.95 1.02
CA VAL A 195 38.12 -20.66 -0.29
C VAL A 195 37.46 -19.29 -0.22
N VAL A 196 37.84 -18.40 -1.17
CA VAL A 196 37.19 -17.12 -1.36
C VAL A 196 36.10 -17.30 -2.39
N THR A 197 34.88 -17.01 -2.03
CA THR A 197 33.71 -17.11 -2.89
C THR A 197 32.89 -15.85 -2.80
N ALA A 198 31.88 -15.71 -3.65
CA ALA A 198 30.88 -14.66 -3.56
C ALA A 198 29.61 -15.24 -2.91
N GLY A 199 29.14 -14.58 -1.88
CA GLY A 199 27.92 -14.92 -1.18
C GLY A 199 26.84 -13.86 -1.36
N PRO A 200 25.58 -14.17 -1.01
CA PRO A 200 24.52 -13.17 -0.99
C PRO A 200 24.73 -12.21 0.18
N THR A 201 24.51 -10.91 -0.07
CA THR A 201 24.54 -9.89 0.98
C THR A 201 23.37 -10.04 1.95
N GLU A 202 22.24 -10.51 1.45
CA GLU A 202 21.01 -10.70 2.20
C GLU A 202 20.21 -11.85 1.56
N ILE A 203 19.58 -12.69 2.35
CA ILE A 203 18.67 -13.74 1.89
C ILE A 203 17.27 -13.41 2.38
N ARG A 204 16.39 -13.04 1.46
CA ARG A 204 14.98 -12.75 1.75
C ARG A 204 14.12 -13.97 1.49
N HIS A 205 13.14 -14.18 2.36
CA HIS A 205 12.12 -15.20 2.19
C HIS A 205 10.74 -14.56 2.15
N ARG A 206 9.94 -15.02 1.19
CA ARG A 206 8.52 -14.71 1.11
C ARG A 206 7.76 -16.04 0.96
N ASP A 207 6.74 -16.25 1.77
CA ASP A 207 6.00 -17.52 1.81
C ASP A 207 6.90 -18.76 1.95
N ARG A 208 7.95 -18.66 2.77
CA ARG A 208 8.98 -19.68 3.02
C ARG A 208 9.89 -20.01 1.83
N LEU A 209 9.79 -19.30 0.72
CA LEU A 209 10.67 -19.42 -0.44
C LEU A 209 11.67 -18.26 -0.46
N ARG A 210 12.90 -18.56 -0.89
CA ARG A 210 13.88 -17.49 -1.19
C ARG A 210 13.33 -16.61 -2.29
N THR A 211 13.48 -15.30 -2.16
CA THR A 211 12.88 -14.34 -3.08
C THR A 211 13.82 -13.19 -3.38
N VAL A 212 13.94 -12.88 -4.65
CA VAL A 212 14.51 -11.61 -5.15
C VAL A 212 13.35 -10.77 -5.67
N THR A 213 13.26 -9.53 -5.18
CA THR A 213 12.20 -8.60 -5.56
C THR A 213 12.77 -7.51 -6.46
N LEU A 214 12.16 -7.29 -7.60
CA LEU A 214 12.39 -6.11 -8.40
C LEU A 214 11.34 -5.06 -8.01
N GLU A 215 11.75 -4.05 -7.26
CA GLU A 215 10.90 -2.89 -6.99
C GLU A 215 10.90 -1.99 -8.22
N VAL A 216 9.74 -1.82 -8.84
CA VAL A 216 9.52 -0.96 -10.01
C VAL A 216 8.64 0.20 -9.61
N ARG A 217 9.09 1.41 -9.90
CA ARG A 217 8.33 2.64 -9.70
C ARG A 217 8.11 3.31 -11.06
N PRO A 218 6.91 3.23 -11.63
CA PRO A 218 6.59 3.94 -12.85
C PRO A 218 6.59 5.45 -12.62
N SER A 219 6.86 6.22 -13.68
CA SER A 219 6.75 7.68 -13.66
C SER A 219 5.30 8.11 -13.42
N ASP A 220 5.10 9.34 -12.98
CA ASP A 220 3.76 9.86 -12.69
C ASP A 220 2.89 10.00 -13.94
N ALA A 221 3.50 10.01 -15.13
CA ALA A 221 2.79 10.04 -16.41
C ALA A 221 2.10 8.72 -16.78
N LEU A 222 2.60 7.57 -16.25
CA LEU A 222 2.03 6.24 -16.54
C LEU A 222 1.10 5.82 -15.37
N PRO A 223 -0.21 5.57 -15.58
CA PRO A 223 -1.09 5.04 -14.55
C PRO A 223 -0.57 3.74 -13.95
N LEU A 224 -0.76 3.53 -12.64
CA LEU A 224 -0.22 2.38 -11.93
C LEU A 224 -0.78 1.05 -12.48
N GLU A 225 -2.07 1.02 -12.79
CA GLU A 225 -2.76 -0.14 -13.38
C GLU A 225 -2.19 -0.48 -14.77
N ALA A 226 -1.92 0.54 -15.59
CA ALA A 226 -1.32 0.33 -16.90
C ALA A 226 0.11 -0.20 -16.79
N ALA A 227 0.88 0.27 -15.79
CA ALA A 227 2.21 -0.26 -15.51
C ALA A 227 2.17 -1.71 -15.01
N LEU A 228 1.18 -2.05 -14.20
CA LEU A 228 0.92 -3.41 -13.72
C LEU A 228 0.61 -4.36 -14.88
N ASP A 229 -0.35 -3.98 -15.73
CA ASP A 229 -0.74 -4.75 -16.91
C ASP A 229 0.42 -4.94 -17.87
N LEU A 230 1.27 -3.92 -18.01
CA LEU A 230 2.47 -3.99 -18.82
C LEU A 230 3.48 -4.98 -18.24
N LEU A 231 3.76 -4.90 -16.93
CA LEU A 231 4.67 -5.82 -16.26
C LEU A 231 4.14 -7.26 -16.26
N GLN A 232 2.84 -7.45 -16.09
CA GLN A 232 2.24 -8.77 -16.15
C GLN A 232 2.43 -9.41 -17.53
N ARG A 233 2.05 -8.72 -18.60
CA ARG A 233 2.11 -9.25 -19.97
C ARG A 233 3.52 -9.38 -20.51
N GLU A 234 4.32 -8.32 -20.40
CA GLU A 234 5.62 -8.24 -21.07
C GLU A 234 6.74 -8.90 -20.24
N VAL A 235 6.56 -9.08 -18.93
CA VAL A 235 7.58 -9.69 -18.08
C VAL A 235 7.14 -11.06 -17.58
N VAL A 236 6.01 -11.13 -16.87
CA VAL A 236 5.59 -12.38 -16.22
C VAL A 236 5.16 -13.40 -17.27
N ASP A 237 4.16 -13.05 -18.08
CA ASP A 237 3.61 -13.97 -19.08
C ASP A 237 4.67 -14.35 -20.14
N ALA A 238 5.48 -13.38 -20.57
CA ALA A 238 6.57 -13.63 -21.53
C ALA A 238 7.66 -14.57 -20.98
N LEU A 239 8.01 -14.47 -19.69
CA LEU A 239 8.98 -15.37 -19.05
C LEU A 239 8.37 -16.75 -18.78
N GLU A 240 7.07 -16.84 -18.47
CA GLU A 240 6.35 -18.10 -18.33
C GLU A 240 6.25 -18.84 -19.66
N GLU A 241 5.96 -18.15 -20.76
CA GLU A 241 5.93 -18.73 -22.12
C GLU A 241 7.32 -19.23 -22.58
N GLN A 242 8.39 -18.53 -22.20
CA GLN A 242 9.77 -18.97 -22.47
C GLN A 242 10.17 -20.21 -21.66
N GLY A 243 9.39 -20.59 -20.65
CA GLY A 243 9.65 -21.70 -19.76
C GLY A 243 10.51 -21.30 -18.55
N LEU A 244 9.91 -21.31 -17.39
CA LEU A 244 10.60 -21.08 -16.12
C LEU A 244 11.30 -22.38 -15.65
N PRO A 245 12.47 -22.26 -14.99
CA PRO A 245 13.07 -23.41 -14.30
C PRO A 245 12.11 -24.03 -13.29
N PRO A 246 12.17 -25.35 -13.07
CA PRO A 246 11.30 -26.03 -12.12
C PRO A 246 11.41 -25.42 -10.72
N GLY A 247 10.28 -25.10 -10.09
CA GLY A 247 10.24 -24.54 -8.74
C GLY A 247 10.42 -23.03 -8.63
N ILE A 248 10.63 -22.31 -9.75
CA ILE A 248 10.59 -20.85 -9.78
C ILE A 248 9.15 -20.36 -9.98
N ARG A 249 8.77 -19.33 -9.23
CA ARG A 249 7.48 -18.63 -9.31
C ARG A 249 7.71 -17.14 -9.50
N LEU A 250 6.94 -16.56 -10.40
CA LEU A 250 6.83 -15.12 -10.58
C LEU A 250 5.52 -14.64 -9.96
N SER A 251 5.56 -13.52 -9.26
CA SER A 251 4.35 -12.88 -8.76
C SER A 251 4.54 -11.37 -8.72
N VAL A 252 3.52 -10.67 -9.18
CA VAL A 252 3.46 -9.22 -9.06
C VAL A 252 2.67 -8.87 -7.82
N SER A 253 3.20 -7.96 -7.03
CA SER A 253 2.58 -7.48 -5.79
C SER A 253 2.96 -6.02 -5.55
N GLY A 254 2.65 -5.47 -4.40
CA GLY A 254 3.02 -4.12 -4.03
C GLY A 254 1.81 -3.25 -3.69
N THR A 255 1.94 -1.94 -3.84
CA THR A 255 0.87 -0.98 -3.53
C THR A 255 -0.39 -1.21 -4.34
N ALA A 256 -0.26 -1.69 -5.58
CA ALA A 256 -1.40 -1.98 -6.43
C ALA A 256 -2.20 -3.20 -5.96
N ASP A 257 -1.54 -4.24 -5.49
CA ASP A 257 -2.21 -5.42 -4.91
C ASP A 257 -2.92 -5.05 -3.60
N GLN A 258 -2.28 -4.26 -2.74
CA GLN A 258 -2.90 -3.73 -1.52
C GLN A 258 -4.10 -2.83 -1.85
N LEU A 259 -4.01 -2.01 -2.91
CA LEU A 259 -5.13 -1.18 -3.35
C LEU A 259 -6.29 -2.06 -3.85
N SER A 260 -6.00 -3.09 -4.64
CA SER A 260 -7.00 -4.06 -5.13
C SER A 260 -7.68 -4.81 -3.98
N GLN A 261 -6.91 -5.33 -3.02
CA GLN A 261 -7.47 -5.99 -1.83
C GLN A 261 -8.30 -5.03 -0.98
N THR A 262 -7.83 -3.79 -0.79
CA THR A 262 -8.55 -2.75 -0.07
C THR A 262 -9.83 -2.36 -0.82
N TRP A 263 -9.78 -2.24 -2.13
CA TRP A 263 -10.93 -1.95 -2.98
C TRP A 263 -12.02 -3.02 -2.84
N ASN A 264 -11.64 -4.30 -2.93
CA ASN A 264 -12.57 -5.41 -2.75
C ASN A 264 -13.20 -5.42 -1.35
N ALA A 265 -12.40 -5.17 -0.30
CA ALA A 265 -12.91 -5.07 1.06
C ALA A 265 -13.87 -3.88 1.23
N ILE A 266 -13.55 -2.72 0.64
CA ILE A 266 -14.40 -1.53 0.69
C ILE A 266 -15.71 -1.74 -0.07
N GLN A 267 -15.68 -2.38 -1.25
CA GLN A 267 -16.90 -2.72 -2.00
C GLN A 267 -17.85 -3.58 -1.18
N ILE A 268 -17.33 -4.63 -0.53
CA ILE A 268 -18.13 -5.51 0.33
C ILE A 268 -18.72 -4.71 1.50
N ASN A 269 -17.90 -3.90 2.18
CA ASN A 269 -18.36 -3.08 3.29
C ASN A 269 -19.38 -2.03 2.86
N LEU A 270 -19.23 -1.45 1.67
CA LEU A 270 -20.20 -0.50 1.11
C LEU A 270 -21.56 -1.17 0.86
N VAL A 271 -21.55 -2.36 0.27
CA VAL A 271 -22.78 -3.14 0.04
C VAL A 271 -23.46 -3.51 1.36
N ILE A 272 -22.67 -3.96 2.35
CA ILE A 272 -23.19 -4.28 3.69
C ILE A 272 -23.78 -3.01 4.33
N ALA A 273 -23.11 -1.88 4.26
CA ALA A 273 -23.62 -0.62 4.79
C ALA A 273 -24.92 -0.19 4.12
N LEU A 274 -25.03 -0.32 2.80
CA LEU A 274 -26.27 -0.03 2.06
C LEU A 274 -27.42 -0.96 2.47
N ILE A 275 -27.15 -2.26 2.67
CA ILE A 275 -28.15 -3.23 3.14
C ILE A 275 -28.62 -2.86 4.56
N ILE A 276 -27.70 -2.54 5.46
CA ILE A 276 -28.05 -2.14 6.83
C ILE A 276 -28.88 -0.87 6.83
N VAL A 277 -28.48 0.16 6.08
CA VAL A 277 -29.23 1.42 5.94
C VAL A 277 -30.61 1.15 5.35
N PHE A 278 -30.71 0.30 4.31
CA PHE A 278 -31.97 -0.09 3.73
C PHE A 278 -32.91 -0.77 4.76
N LEU A 279 -32.41 -1.75 5.52
CA LEU A 279 -33.21 -2.48 6.52
C LEU A 279 -33.67 -1.56 7.65
N VAL A 280 -32.79 -0.68 8.16
CA VAL A 280 -33.15 0.29 9.20
C VAL A 280 -34.25 1.22 8.70
N MET A 281 -34.11 1.73 7.47
CA MET A 281 -35.15 2.58 6.88
C MET A 281 -36.44 1.82 6.60
N ALA A 282 -36.39 0.55 6.16
CA ALA A 282 -37.54 -0.28 5.92
C ALA A 282 -38.37 -0.49 7.21
N ILE A 283 -37.68 -0.69 8.34
CA ILE A 283 -38.34 -0.78 9.66
C ILE A 283 -38.92 0.58 10.04
N LEU A 284 -38.18 1.68 9.85
CA LEU A 284 -38.60 3.02 10.28
C LEU A 284 -39.82 3.54 9.49
N PHE A 285 -39.87 3.27 8.20
CA PHE A 285 -40.95 3.72 7.31
C PHE A 285 -42.06 2.69 7.13
N GLU A 286 -41.92 1.49 7.69
CA GLU A 286 -42.85 0.36 7.52
C GLU A 286 -43.14 0.07 6.03
N SER A 287 -42.12 0.22 5.18
CA SER A 287 -42.24 0.10 3.73
C SER A 287 -40.92 -0.32 3.12
N PHE A 288 -40.93 -1.15 2.10
CA PHE A 288 -39.73 -1.51 1.32
C PHE A 288 -39.50 -0.57 0.12
N VAL A 289 -40.53 0.14 -0.33
CA VAL A 289 -40.45 1.01 -1.51
C VAL A 289 -39.79 2.35 -1.17
N LEU A 290 -40.17 2.94 -0.03
CA LEU A 290 -39.63 4.25 0.37
C LEU A 290 -38.11 4.26 0.57
N PRO A 291 -37.50 3.27 1.24
CA PRO A 291 -36.03 3.16 1.32
C PRO A 291 -35.34 3.05 -0.04
N LEU A 292 -35.99 2.36 -0.99
CA LEU A 292 -35.45 2.23 -2.34
C LEU A 292 -35.38 3.60 -3.05
N VAL A 293 -36.43 4.40 -2.92
CA VAL A 293 -36.47 5.78 -3.44
C VAL A 293 -35.35 6.65 -2.83
N ILE A 294 -35.14 6.52 -1.52
CA ILE A 294 -34.09 7.25 -0.81
C ILE A 294 -32.68 6.81 -1.30
N LEU A 295 -32.47 5.51 -1.47
CA LEU A 295 -31.16 4.98 -1.88
C LEU A 295 -30.74 5.38 -3.30
N ILE A 296 -31.68 5.79 -4.17
CA ILE A 296 -31.34 6.33 -5.50
C ILE A 296 -30.49 7.62 -5.40
N SER A 297 -30.57 8.35 -4.27
CA SER A 297 -29.71 9.51 -4.04
C SER A 297 -28.21 9.16 -3.89
N VAL A 298 -27.88 7.92 -3.53
CA VAL A 298 -26.50 7.47 -3.27
C VAL A 298 -25.64 7.43 -4.55
N PRO A 299 -26.05 6.76 -5.65
CA PRO A 299 -25.30 6.82 -6.91
C PRO A 299 -25.09 8.23 -7.44
N VAL A 300 -26.10 9.09 -7.26
CA VAL A 300 -26.03 10.49 -7.67
C VAL A 300 -24.95 11.25 -6.91
N ALA A 301 -24.91 11.04 -5.59
CA ALA A 301 -23.89 11.63 -4.74
C ALA A 301 -22.48 11.08 -5.05
N ALA A 302 -22.39 9.77 -5.32
CA ALA A 302 -21.12 9.16 -5.71
C ALA A 302 -20.59 9.75 -7.02
N ALA A 303 -21.46 9.98 -8.02
CA ALA A 303 -21.09 10.69 -9.24
C ALA A 303 -20.57 12.12 -8.95
N GLY A 304 -21.20 12.83 -8.01
CA GLY A 304 -20.74 14.13 -7.52
C GLY A 304 -19.37 14.05 -6.84
N GLY A 305 -19.12 13.00 -6.05
CA GLY A 305 -17.84 12.74 -5.42
C GLY A 305 -16.71 12.50 -6.44
N VAL A 306 -16.97 11.69 -7.46
CA VAL A 306 -16.06 11.49 -8.59
C VAL A 306 -15.81 12.80 -9.34
N GLY A 307 -16.86 13.60 -9.57
CA GLY A 307 -16.74 14.93 -10.19
C GLY A 307 -15.88 15.88 -9.38
N GLY A 308 -16.04 15.90 -8.04
CA GLY A 308 -15.21 16.70 -7.13
C GLY A 308 -13.74 16.29 -7.17
N LEU A 309 -13.46 14.99 -7.18
CA LEU A 309 -12.10 14.45 -7.29
C LEU A 309 -11.51 14.76 -8.68
N ALA A 310 -12.28 14.63 -9.76
CA ALA A 310 -11.85 14.98 -11.10
C ALA A 310 -11.50 16.47 -11.21
N LEU A 311 -12.30 17.34 -10.60
CA LEU A 311 -12.03 18.78 -10.55
C LEU A 311 -10.75 19.07 -9.78
N LEU A 312 -10.53 18.43 -8.63
CA LEU A 312 -9.29 18.56 -7.88
C LEU A 312 -8.07 18.14 -8.71
N ASN A 313 -8.17 17.06 -9.46
CA ASN A 313 -7.09 16.53 -10.31
C ASN A 313 -6.71 17.44 -11.48
N THR A 314 -7.53 18.47 -11.81
CA THR A 314 -7.13 19.48 -12.78
C THR A 314 -6.06 20.44 -12.25
N TYR A 315 -5.97 20.59 -10.92
CA TYR A 315 -5.02 21.49 -10.25
C TYR A 315 -3.88 20.73 -9.58
N GLN A 316 -4.20 19.59 -8.99
CA GLN A 316 -3.24 18.81 -8.24
C GLN A 316 -3.61 17.33 -8.28
N VAL A 317 -2.65 16.50 -8.69
CA VAL A 317 -2.85 15.06 -8.81
C VAL A 317 -3.12 14.46 -7.42
N GLN A 318 -4.34 13.98 -7.21
CA GLN A 318 -4.76 13.26 -6.03
C GLN A 318 -5.13 11.83 -6.44
N PRO A 319 -4.34 10.82 -6.07
CA PRO A 319 -4.67 9.43 -6.38
C PRO A 319 -5.93 8.98 -5.62
N LEU A 320 -6.57 7.95 -6.14
CA LEU A 320 -7.66 7.27 -5.46
C LEU A 320 -7.07 6.38 -4.36
N ASP A 321 -6.73 6.97 -3.24
CA ASP A 321 -6.17 6.29 -2.08
C ASP A 321 -7.24 5.78 -1.10
N MET A 322 -6.80 5.08 -0.07
CA MET A 322 -7.70 4.50 0.94
C MET A 322 -8.54 5.57 1.67
N LEU A 323 -7.96 6.76 1.92
CA LEU A 323 -8.68 7.85 2.58
C LEU A 323 -9.72 8.49 1.66
N THR A 324 -9.41 8.62 0.38
CA THR A 324 -10.36 9.08 -0.64
C THR A 324 -11.54 8.11 -0.76
N LEU A 325 -11.28 6.79 -0.75
CA LEU A 325 -12.32 5.76 -0.75
C LEU A 325 -13.20 5.80 0.51
N LEU A 326 -12.61 6.07 1.67
CA LEU A 326 -13.36 6.29 2.91
C LEU A 326 -14.32 7.48 2.77
N GLY A 327 -13.94 8.51 2.01
CA GLY A 327 -14.81 9.65 1.68
C GLY A 327 -16.13 9.23 1.03
N PHE A 328 -16.11 8.24 0.14
CA PHE A 328 -17.34 7.71 -0.48
C PHE A 328 -18.23 7.00 0.54
N ILE A 329 -17.67 6.26 1.48
CA ILE A 329 -18.46 5.58 2.53
C ILE A 329 -19.15 6.61 3.44
N ILE A 330 -18.42 7.64 3.87
CA ILE A 330 -18.94 8.74 4.68
C ILE A 330 -20.05 9.49 3.92
N LEU A 331 -19.85 9.71 2.63
CA LEU A 331 -20.79 10.41 1.76
C LEU A 331 -22.17 9.70 1.72
N VAL A 332 -22.19 8.35 1.66
CA VAL A 332 -23.44 7.58 1.70
C VAL A 332 -24.28 7.92 2.93
N GLY A 333 -23.68 7.91 4.11
CA GLY A 333 -24.39 8.21 5.35
C GLY A 333 -24.96 9.62 5.41
N ILE A 334 -24.21 10.61 4.92
CA ILE A 334 -24.62 12.03 4.97
C ILE A 334 -25.73 12.32 3.95
N VAL A 335 -25.63 11.75 2.74
CA VAL A 335 -26.57 12.03 1.65
C VAL A 335 -27.95 11.43 1.92
N VAL A 336 -27.97 10.21 2.42
CA VAL A 336 -29.24 9.52 2.78
C VAL A 336 -30.07 10.33 3.78
N ASN A 337 -29.42 11.02 4.72
CA ASN A 337 -30.10 11.86 5.70
C ASN A 337 -30.96 12.98 5.06
N ASN A 338 -30.49 13.62 3.99
CA ASN A 338 -31.23 14.67 3.31
C ASN A 338 -32.51 14.11 2.62
N ALA A 339 -32.40 12.95 2.01
CA ALA A 339 -33.53 12.28 1.36
C ALA A 339 -34.56 11.78 2.40
N ILE A 340 -34.10 11.24 3.53
CA ILE A 340 -34.97 10.81 4.65
C ILE A 340 -35.86 11.96 5.11
N LEU A 341 -35.30 13.17 5.26
CA LEU A 341 -36.06 14.34 5.74
C LEU A 341 -37.21 14.73 4.81
N ILE A 342 -37.02 14.62 3.50
CA ILE A 342 -38.06 14.92 2.51
C ILE A 342 -39.17 13.86 2.59
N VAL A 343 -38.79 12.57 2.58
CA VAL A 343 -39.73 11.45 2.62
C VAL A 343 -40.53 11.45 3.93
N HIS A 344 -39.88 11.61 5.07
CA HIS A 344 -40.54 11.67 6.37
C HIS A 344 -41.53 12.83 6.46
N GLN A 345 -41.17 14.01 5.99
CA GLN A 345 -42.05 15.17 6.01
C GLN A 345 -43.25 14.98 5.08
N SER A 346 -43.03 14.36 3.90
CA SER A 346 -44.15 14.06 2.97
C SER A 346 -45.13 13.07 3.58
N LEU A 347 -44.62 12.04 4.28
CA LEU A 347 -45.50 11.08 4.99
C LEU A 347 -46.24 11.73 6.16
N PHE A 348 -45.60 12.66 6.86
CA PHE A 348 -46.27 13.41 7.94
C PHE A 348 -47.45 14.22 7.41
N HIS A 349 -47.28 15.02 6.36
CA HIS A 349 -48.36 15.77 5.73
C HIS A 349 -49.47 14.87 5.16
N LEU A 350 -49.09 13.70 4.62
CA LEU A 350 -50.05 12.73 4.09
C LEU A 350 -50.88 12.06 5.20
N ARG A 351 -50.22 11.57 6.28
CA ARG A 351 -50.83 10.73 7.30
C ARG A 351 -51.50 11.53 8.43
N GLU A 352 -50.85 12.61 8.89
CA GLU A 352 -51.30 13.41 10.03
C GLU A 352 -52.18 14.59 9.61
N GLU A 353 -51.86 15.23 8.50
CA GLU A 353 -52.59 16.42 8.02
C GLU A 353 -53.65 16.08 6.97
N GLY A 354 -53.67 14.83 6.46
CA GLY A 354 -54.64 14.36 5.49
C GLY A 354 -54.57 15.04 4.11
N MET A 355 -53.38 15.55 3.77
CA MET A 355 -53.18 16.18 2.46
C MET A 355 -53.17 15.16 1.32
N SER A 356 -53.49 15.62 0.09
CA SER A 356 -53.32 14.76 -1.07
C SER A 356 -51.84 14.39 -1.26
N PRO A 357 -51.49 13.22 -1.85
CA PRO A 357 -50.10 12.79 -2.04
C PRO A 357 -49.27 13.81 -2.77
N VAL A 358 -49.83 14.51 -3.76
CA VAL A 358 -49.13 15.52 -4.55
C VAL A 358 -48.83 16.78 -3.73
N ASP A 359 -49.84 17.28 -3.02
CA ASP A 359 -49.72 18.49 -2.19
C ASP A 359 -48.77 18.24 -0.99
N ALA A 360 -48.85 17.05 -0.38
CA ALA A 360 -47.97 16.64 0.72
C ALA A 360 -46.47 16.62 0.31
N ILE A 361 -46.18 16.12 -0.90
CA ILE A 361 -44.79 16.07 -1.44
C ILE A 361 -44.30 17.48 -1.77
N GLU A 362 -45.18 18.31 -2.39
CA GLU A 362 -44.79 19.69 -2.77
C GLU A 362 -44.53 20.54 -1.53
N GLU A 363 -45.39 20.49 -0.53
CA GLU A 363 -45.24 21.24 0.73
C GLU A 363 -44.03 20.75 1.54
N ALA A 364 -43.81 19.43 1.63
CA ALA A 364 -42.63 18.86 2.27
C ALA A 364 -41.32 19.31 1.59
N THR A 365 -41.31 19.30 0.25
CA THR A 365 -40.13 19.74 -0.51
C THR A 365 -39.85 21.22 -0.27
N ARG A 366 -40.90 22.07 -0.33
CA ARG A 366 -40.81 23.50 -0.10
C ARG A 366 -40.26 23.81 1.28
N ASN A 367 -40.74 23.12 2.31
CA ASN A 367 -40.33 23.33 3.70
C ASN A 367 -38.91 22.84 3.97
N ARG A 368 -38.40 21.87 3.18
CA ARG A 368 -37.06 21.26 3.38
C ARG A 368 -35.94 21.85 2.51
N ILE A 369 -36.24 22.65 1.50
CA ILE A 369 -35.23 23.29 0.65
C ILE A 369 -34.22 24.08 1.52
N ARG A 370 -34.72 25.00 2.38
CA ARG A 370 -33.83 25.83 3.19
C ARG A 370 -32.97 25.03 4.16
N PRO A 371 -33.49 24.10 4.99
CA PRO A 371 -32.67 23.26 5.89
C PRO A 371 -31.62 22.45 5.16
N ILE A 372 -31.94 21.84 4.01
CA ILE A 372 -31.02 21.04 3.21
C ILE A 372 -29.86 21.91 2.68
N PHE A 373 -30.18 23.06 2.07
CA PHE A 373 -29.12 23.96 1.60
C PHE A 373 -28.26 24.53 2.75
N MET A 374 -28.85 24.86 3.88
CA MET A 374 -28.10 25.37 5.04
C MET A 374 -27.13 24.32 5.57
N SER A 375 -27.59 23.07 5.77
CA SER A 375 -26.73 21.98 6.28
C SER A 375 -25.64 21.62 5.28
N THR A 376 -25.97 21.53 3.99
CA THR A 376 -25.02 21.24 2.91
C THR A 376 -23.96 22.34 2.79
N LEU A 377 -24.38 23.60 2.77
CA LEU A 377 -23.46 24.74 2.65
C LEU A 377 -22.50 24.78 3.84
N THR A 378 -23.02 24.56 5.05
CA THR A 378 -22.19 24.51 6.27
C THR A 378 -21.15 23.39 6.20
N SER A 379 -21.56 22.19 5.76
CA SER A 379 -20.65 21.05 5.62
C SER A 379 -19.61 21.27 4.51
N VAL A 380 -20.03 21.80 3.37
CA VAL A 380 -19.13 22.14 2.25
C VAL A 380 -18.12 23.21 2.65
N CYS A 381 -18.60 24.31 3.24
CA CYS A 381 -17.72 25.39 3.70
C CYS A 381 -16.76 24.93 4.81
N GLY A 382 -17.20 24.00 5.69
CA GLY A 382 -16.35 23.42 6.72
C GLY A 382 -15.23 22.53 6.17
N MET A 383 -15.49 21.84 5.06
CA MET A 383 -14.51 20.96 4.40
C MET A 383 -13.66 21.69 3.35
N LEU A 384 -14.11 22.82 2.84
CA LEU A 384 -13.47 23.55 1.73
C LEU A 384 -12.01 23.96 2.04
N PRO A 385 -11.65 24.43 3.26
CA PRO A 385 -10.26 24.75 3.59
C PRO A 385 -9.32 23.53 3.46
N LEU A 386 -9.80 22.35 3.81
CA LEU A 386 -9.04 21.10 3.70
C LEU A 386 -8.71 20.73 2.24
N VAL A 387 -9.60 21.10 1.32
CA VAL A 387 -9.43 20.84 -0.12
C VAL A 387 -8.51 21.87 -0.77
N ILE A 388 -8.71 23.16 -0.46
CA ILE A 388 -8.03 24.28 -1.14
C ILE A 388 -6.68 24.60 -0.49
N PHE A 389 -6.61 24.63 0.83
CA PHE A 389 -5.46 25.07 1.60
C PHE A 389 -5.03 24.02 2.65
N PRO A 390 -4.62 22.82 2.22
CA PRO A 390 -4.15 21.84 3.17
C PRO A 390 -2.83 22.29 3.78
N GLY A 391 -2.74 22.23 5.10
CA GLY A 391 -1.49 22.36 5.82
C GLY A 391 -0.68 21.05 5.80
N GLU A 392 0.52 21.08 6.36
CA GLU A 392 1.37 19.90 6.51
C GLU A 392 0.63 18.77 7.24
N GLY A 393 0.61 17.59 6.64
CA GLY A 393 -0.12 16.42 7.15
C GLY A 393 -1.61 16.36 6.81
N SER A 394 -2.27 17.47 6.52
CA SER A 394 -3.68 17.48 6.08
C SER A 394 -3.86 17.16 4.60
N GLU A 395 -2.80 17.18 3.81
CA GLU A 395 -2.79 16.80 2.39
C GLU A 395 -3.38 15.43 2.14
N LEU A 396 -3.21 14.52 3.09
CA LEU A 396 -3.76 13.15 3.04
C LEU A 396 -5.29 13.12 3.01
N TYR A 397 -5.93 14.09 3.66
CA TYR A 397 -7.39 14.18 3.73
C TYR A 397 -8.00 15.00 2.58
N ARG A 398 -7.17 15.55 1.69
CA ARG A 398 -7.61 16.38 0.57
C ARG A 398 -8.54 15.62 -0.37
N GLY A 399 -8.19 14.37 -0.72
CA GLY A 399 -9.02 13.50 -1.56
C GLY A 399 -10.37 13.18 -0.91
N LEU A 400 -10.39 12.84 0.38
CA LEU A 400 -11.60 12.65 1.16
C LEU A 400 -12.46 13.93 1.15
N GLY A 401 -11.86 15.09 1.42
CA GLY A 401 -12.56 16.37 1.39
C GLY A 401 -13.17 16.68 0.03
N ALA A 402 -12.44 16.43 -1.06
CA ALA A 402 -12.92 16.68 -2.43
C ALA A 402 -14.13 15.80 -2.79
N VAL A 403 -14.08 14.51 -2.42
CA VAL A 403 -15.21 13.57 -2.63
C VAL A 403 -16.44 14.02 -1.86
N VAL A 404 -16.28 14.37 -0.59
CA VAL A 404 -17.41 14.80 0.25
C VAL A 404 -17.98 16.14 -0.21
N VAL A 405 -17.13 17.13 -0.52
CA VAL A 405 -17.57 18.46 -1.05
C VAL A 405 -18.31 18.30 -2.37
N GLY A 406 -17.74 17.56 -3.33
CA GLY A 406 -18.35 17.31 -4.63
C GLY A 406 -19.65 16.53 -4.51
N GLY A 407 -19.65 15.45 -3.71
CA GLY A 407 -20.80 14.59 -3.50
C GLY A 407 -21.96 15.30 -2.81
N LEU A 408 -21.71 16.05 -1.74
CA LEU A 408 -22.74 16.81 -1.03
C LEU A 408 -23.31 17.95 -1.91
N SER A 409 -22.46 18.67 -2.63
CA SER A 409 -22.91 19.75 -3.52
C SER A 409 -23.83 19.21 -4.61
N MET A 410 -23.44 18.13 -5.29
CA MET A 410 -24.25 17.49 -6.33
C MET A 410 -25.56 16.91 -5.76
N SER A 411 -25.44 16.21 -4.62
CA SER A 411 -26.58 15.59 -3.94
C SER A 411 -27.63 16.62 -3.52
N ALA A 412 -27.24 17.78 -2.99
CA ALA A 412 -28.20 18.80 -2.55
C ALA A 412 -29.13 19.24 -3.68
N PHE A 413 -28.59 19.42 -4.88
CA PHE A 413 -29.41 19.78 -6.05
C PHE A 413 -30.21 18.61 -6.58
N LEU A 414 -29.58 17.47 -6.81
CA LEU A 414 -30.21 16.35 -7.50
C LEU A 414 -31.19 15.59 -6.59
N THR A 415 -30.99 15.53 -5.26
CA THR A 415 -31.96 14.93 -4.35
C THR A 415 -33.29 15.68 -4.37
N LEU A 416 -33.25 17.03 -4.41
CA LEU A 416 -34.47 17.84 -4.54
C LEU A 416 -35.17 17.68 -5.90
N LEU A 417 -34.44 17.29 -6.93
CA LEU A 417 -34.97 17.06 -8.27
C LEU A 417 -35.47 15.63 -8.46
N THR A 418 -34.82 14.63 -7.86
CA THR A 418 -35.10 13.21 -8.11
C THR A 418 -36.03 12.58 -7.08
N VAL A 419 -35.91 12.93 -5.80
CA VAL A 419 -36.72 12.30 -4.75
C VAL A 419 -38.23 12.62 -4.86
N PRO A 420 -38.65 13.88 -5.07
CA PRO A 420 -40.09 14.18 -5.14
C PRO A 420 -40.84 13.46 -6.28
N PRO A 421 -40.34 13.42 -7.54
CA PRO A 421 -40.98 12.66 -8.60
C PRO A 421 -41.03 11.15 -8.33
N LEU A 422 -39.96 10.56 -7.78
CA LEU A 422 -39.93 9.16 -7.44
C LEU A 422 -40.87 8.82 -6.29
N LEU A 423 -41.00 9.71 -5.31
CA LEU A 423 -41.93 9.58 -4.20
C LEU A 423 -43.39 9.66 -4.67
N ARG A 424 -43.64 10.56 -5.64
CA ARG A 424 -44.96 10.65 -6.29
C ARG A 424 -45.31 9.35 -6.99
N LEU A 425 -44.39 8.75 -7.74
CA LEU A 425 -44.59 7.45 -8.38
C LEU A 425 -44.87 6.36 -7.35
N ALA A 426 -44.16 6.35 -6.21
CA ALA A 426 -44.29 5.35 -5.15
C ALA A 426 -45.62 5.48 -4.34
N LEU A 427 -46.13 6.69 -4.15
CA LEU A 427 -47.31 6.94 -3.33
C LEU A 427 -48.61 7.01 -4.15
N VAL A 428 -48.55 7.39 -5.43
CA VAL A 428 -49.73 7.53 -6.28
C VAL A 428 -50.05 6.23 -7.04
N ALA A 429 -49.07 5.41 -7.37
CA ALA A 429 -49.28 4.15 -8.11
C ALA A 429 -50.20 3.11 -7.42
N PRO A 430 -50.24 2.97 -6.07
CA PRO A 430 -51.13 2.00 -5.41
C PRO A 430 -52.62 2.39 -5.37
N GLU A 431 -52.97 3.68 -5.54
CA GLU A 431 -54.37 4.14 -5.37
C GLU A 431 -55.26 3.83 -6.59
N GLN A 432 -54.72 3.43 -7.72
CA GLN A 432 -55.47 3.10 -8.93
C GLN A 432 -55.99 1.63 -8.96
N GLU A 433 -55.43 0.73 -8.16
CA GLU A 433 -55.85 -0.68 -8.15
C GLU A 433 -57.02 -0.96 -7.18
N ASP A 434 -57.30 -0.09 -6.22
CA ASP A 434 -58.34 -0.34 -5.17
C ASP A 434 -59.69 0.34 -5.46
N LYS A 435 -59.86 1.05 -6.57
CA LYS A 435 -61.13 1.63 -7.06
C LYS A 435 -61.72 0.88 -8.25
N ALA A 436 -61.82 -0.45 -8.16
CA ALA A 436 -62.79 -1.17 -9.00
C ALA A 436 -64.17 -0.87 -8.43
N PRO A 437 -65.09 -0.33 -9.21
CA PRO A 437 -66.49 -0.09 -8.70
C PRO A 437 -67.13 -1.39 -8.33
N ALA A 438 -67.63 -1.43 -7.09
CA ALA A 438 -68.41 -2.56 -6.62
C ALA A 438 -69.54 -2.85 -7.64
N PRO A 439 -69.80 -4.11 -7.99
CA PRO A 439 -70.90 -4.46 -8.91
C PRO A 439 -72.20 -4.02 -8.33
N VAL A 440 -72.93 -3.16 -9.05
CA VAL A 440 -74.26 -2.71 -8.75
C VAL A 440 -75.12 -3.94 -8.71
N ALA A 441 -75.65 -4.28 -7.53
CA ALA A 441 -76.66 -5.32 -7.37
C ALA A 441 -77.95 -4.92 -8.13
N SER A 442 -78.29 -5.71 -9.14
CA SER A 442 -79.52 -5.60 -9.85
C SER A 442 -80.71 -5.99 -8.92
N PRO A 443 -81.73 -5.18 -8.84
CA PRO A 443 -82.92 -5.59 -8.08
C PRO A 443 -83.62 -6.76 -8.80
N ALA A 444 -83.87 -7.85 -8.03
CA ALA A 444 -84.67 -8.98 -8.47
C ALA A 444 -86.14 -8.57 -8.53
N GLU A 445 -86.78 -8.81 -9.68
CA GLU A 445 -88.21 -9.08 -9.79
C GLU A 445 -88.50 -10.57 -9.59
#